data_47b69618dbda3899bdc59d5991c44baa
#
_entry.id   47b69618dbda3899bdc59d5991c44baa
#
_cell.length_a   1.000
_cell.length_b   1.000
_cell.length_c   1.000
_cell.angle_alpha   90.00
_cell.angle_beta   90.00
_cell.angle_gamma   90.00
#
_symmetry.space_group_name_H-M   'P 1'
#
loop_
_entity.id
_entity.type
_entity.pdbx_description
1 polymer ?
#
loop_
_entity_poly.entity_id
_entity_poly.type
_entity_poly.pdbx_seq_one_letter_code
_entity_poly.pdbx_strand_id
1 'polypeptide(L)'
;VIEIIDDVLVDHQVILEEYEALTTDLFGNEEWPSLLTVNGSGINLRGADMFDNLDLRTVTNIDEVYERYSFWHEKAPAYTKATVDVLSDAVNLRLTRVRYLRLGPGMGLPLHADPNPRFHYPIKTSPKAFFACVDSTETIENMQYAHLPINKHFYKLDTTRPHFVYNAGWEPRIHLVIS
;
A
#
# COMPACT_ATOMS: atom_id res chain seq x y z
N VAL A 1 1.03 12.64 -11.57
CA VAL A 1 0.79 12.30 -10.19
C VAL A 1 0.31 10.85 -10.03
N ILE A 2 -0.55 10.35 -10.89
CA ILE A 2 -1.03 8.97 -10.95
C ILE A 2 -0.79 8.42 -12.34
N GLU A 3 -0.11 7.28 -12.42
CA GLU A 3 0.18 6.55 -13.64
C GLU A 3 -0.38 5.13 -13.52
N ILE A 4 -0.98 4.59 -14.57
CA ILE A 4 -1.42 3.20 -14.63
C ILE A 4 -0.30 2.38 -15.25
N ILE A 5 0.04 1.25 -14.64
CA ILE A 5 1.04 0.30 -15.15
C ILE A 5 0.31 -0.75 -15.99
N ASP A 6 0.18 -0.50 -17.27
CA ASP A 6 -0.61 -1.33 -18.20
C ASP A 6 0.05 -2.69 -18.52
N ASP A 7 1.36 -2.80 -18.34
CA ASP A 7 2.12 -4.02 -18.65
C ASP A 7 1.92 -5.15 -17.63
N VAL A 8 1.27 -4.86 -16.50
CA VAL A 8 1.04 -5.84 -15.42
C VAL A 8 -0.45 -6.03 -15.20
N LEU A 9 -0.95 -7.21 -15.56
CA LEU A 9 -2.34 -7.59 -15.34
C LEU A 9 -2.50 -8.34 -14.02
N VAL A 10 -3.50 -7.94 -13.24
CA VAL A 10 -3.83 -8.55 -11.95
C VAL A 10 -5.20 -9.20 -12.03
N ASP A 11 -5.28 -10.48 -11.66
CA ASP A 11 -6.55 -11.14 -11.41
C ASP A 11 -7.06 -10.72 -10.02
N HIS A 12 -8.05 -9.84 -10.03
CA HIS A 12 -8.58 -9.27 -8.80
C HIS A 12 -9.19 -10.33 -7.87
N GLN A 13 -9.87 -11.33 -8.43
CA GLN A 13 -10.51 -12.36 -7.62
C GLN A 13 -9.46 -13.18 -6.86
N VAL A 14 -8.38 -13.55 -7.52
CA VAL A 14 -7.31 -14.35 -6.90
C VAL A 14 -6.60 -13.57 -5.79
N ILE A 15 -6.24 -12.29 -6.03
CA ILE A 15 -5.55 -11.50 -5.01
C ILE A 15 -6.46 -11.18 -3.82
N LEU A 16 -7.76 -11.02 -4.04
CA LEU A 16 -8.76 -10.83 -2.98
C LEU A 16 -8.88 -12.09 -2.11
N GLU A 17 -9.01 -13.27 -2.74
CA GLU A 17 -9.08 -14.56 -2.03
C GLU A 17 -7.81 -14.83 -1.20
N GLU A 18 -6.63 -14.55 -1.75
CA GLU A 18 -5.36 -14.67 -1.02
C GLU A 18 -5.29 -13.70 0.18
N TYR A 19 -5.73 -12.45 -0.01
CA TYR A 19 -5.82 -11.49 1.08
C TYR A 19 -6.75 -11.97 2.21
N GLU A 20 -7.96 -12.44 1.85
CA GLU A 20 -8.94 -12.93 2.81
C GLU A 20 -8.47 -14.20 3.54
N ALA A 21 -7.84 -15.12 2.83
CA ALA A 21 -7.26 -16.32 3.45
C ALA A 21 -6.14 -15.97 4.45
N LEU A 22 -5.23 -15.06 4.09
CA LEU A 22 -4.16 -14.62 4.98
C LEU A 22 -4.71 -13.92 6.23
N THR A 23 -5.65 -13.00 6.06
CA THR A 23 -6.24 -12.27 7.20
C THR A 23 -7.05 -13.18 8.11
N THR A 24 -7.73 -14.18 7.57
CA THR A 24 -8.42 -15.23 8.35
C THR A 24 -7.43 -16.08 9.13
N ASP A 25 -6.30 -16.47 8.55
CA ASP A 25 -5.24 -17.21 9.23
C ASP A 25 -4.63 -16.39 10.39
N LEU A 26 -4.41 -15.09 10.18
CA LEU A 26 -3.77 -14.21 11.16
C LEU A 26 -4.71 -13.76 12.29
N PHE A 27 -5.97 -13.51 11.99
CA PHE A 27 -6.91 -12.84 12.92
C PHE A 27 -8.21 -13.63 13.16
N GLY A 28 -8.44 -14.75 12.46
CA GLY A 28 -9.71 -15.47 12.51
C GLY A 28 -10.85 -14.60 11.96
N ASN A 29 -11.91 -14.45 12.75
CA ASN A 29 -13.06 -13.59 12.41
C ASN A 29 -12.95 -12.19 13.04
N GLU A 30 -11.83 -11.87 13.69
CA GLU A 30 -11.62 -10.55 14.28
C GLU A 30 -11.17 -9.56 13.22
N GLU A 31 -11.58 -8.31 13.38
CA GLU A 31 -11.01 -7.21 12.59
C GLU A 31 -9.53 -7.03 12.92
N TRP A 32 -8.78 -6.49 11.98
CA TRP A 32 -7.38 -6.13 12.23
C TRP A 32 -7.29 -5.29 13.51
N PRO A 33 -6.38 -5.64 14.45
CA PRO A 33 -6.28 -4.96 15.71
C PRO A 33 -6.06 -3.46 15.53
N SER A 34 -6.84 -2.65 16.20
CA SER A 34 -6.79 -1.18 16.13
C SER A 34 -5.47 -0.59 16.66
N LEU A 35 -4.69 -1.36 17.40
CA LEU A 35 -3.41 -0.96 17.99
C LEU A 35 -2.26 -0.74 16.98
N LEU A 36 -2.43 -1.16 15.73
CA LEU A 36 -1.43 -0.99 14.68
C LEU A 36 -1.59 0.34 13.91
N THR A 37 -2.31 1.31 14.44
CA THR A 37 -3.04 2.29 13.64
C THR A 37 -2.69 3.74 13.81
N VAL A 38 -1.55 4.13 14.32
CA VAL A 38 -1.19 5.57 14.29
C VAL A 38 -0.95 6.04 12.83
N ASN A 39 -0.58 5.12 11.92
CA ASN A 39 -0.28 5.41 10.52
C ASN A 39 -0.95 4.42 9.53
N GLY A 40 -2.13 3.92 9.85
CA GLY A 40 -2.74 2.85 9.08
C GLY A 40 -2.24 1.46 9.51
N SER A 41 -3.13 0.49 9.50
CA SER A 41 -2.82 -0.89 9.85
C SER A 41 -2.17 -1.59 8.65
N GLY A 42 -0.97 -2.14 8.82
CA GLY A 42 -0.21 -2.79 7.75
C GLY A 42 0.18 -4.23 8.08
N ILE A 43 0.14 -5.10 7.06
CA ILE A 43 0.67 -6.46 7.09
C ILE A 43 1.79 -6.52 6.06
N ASN A 44 3.04 -6.67 6.51
CA ASN A 44 4.19 -6.81 5.61
C ASN A 44 4.24 -8.22 5.05
N LEU A 45 4.38 -8.33 3.74
CA LEU A 45 4.56 -9.59 3.02
C LEU A 45 6.04 -9.91 2.76
N ARG A 46 6.93 -8.97 3.05
CA ARG A 46 8.39 -9.15 3.00
C ARG A 46 9.01 -8.82 4.34
N GLY A 47 10.14 -9.47 4.64
CA GLY A 47 10.83 -9.38 5.93
C GLY A 47 10.38 -10.42 6.94
N ALA A 48 11.05 -10.44 8.09
CA ALA A 48 10.84 -11.45 9.13
C ALA A 48 9.56 -11.23 9.97
N ASP A 49 9.11 -9.99 10.09
CA ASP A 49 7.96 -9.61 10.91
C ASP A 49 6.86 -8.97 10.07
N MET A 50 5.71 -9.65 9.99
CA MET A 50 4.54 -9.15 9.27
C MET A 50 3.94 -7.88 9.87
N PHE A 51 4.21 -7.59 11.13
CA PHE A 51 3.67 -6.43 11.84
C PHE A 51 4.69 -5.32 12.07
N ASP A 52 5.87 -5.45 11.45
CA ASP A 52 6.89 -4.41 11.46
C ASP A 52 6.36 -3.09 10.88
N ASN A 53 6.47 -2.02 11.66
CA ASN A 53 5.97 -0.69 11.32
C ASN A 53 7.10 0.34 11.19
N LEU A 54 8.19 -0.01 10.52
CA LEU A 54 9.28 0.91 10.25
C LEU A 54 8.79 2.13 9.47
N ASP A 55 9.05 3.32 9.99
CA ASP A 55 8.84 4.57 9.26
C ASP A 55 10.03 4.84 8.33
N LEU A 56 9.84 4.62 7.03
CA LEU A 56 10.90 4.81 6.03
C LEU A 56 11.43 6.25 5.96
N ARG A 57 10.69 7.24 6.46
CA ARG A 57 11.12 8.64 6.51
C ARG A 57 12.22 8.87 7.54
N THR A 58 12.35 7.97 8.53
CA THR A 58 13.37 8.05 9.57
C THR A 58 14.65 7.28 9.24
N VAL A 59 14.64 6.52 8.14
CA VAL A 59 15.76 5.69 7.73
C VAL A 59 16.85 6.56 7.09
N THR A 60 18.06 6.45 7.60
CA THR A 60 19.23 7.16 7.09
C THR A 60 20.10 6.30 6.18
N ASN A 61 20.01 4.97 6.30
CA ASN A 61 20.74 4.01 5.48
C ASN A 61 19.75 3.13 4.68
N ILE A 62 19.67 3.37 3.39
CA ILE A 62 18.75 2.63 2.50
C ILE A 62 19.11 1.14 2.39
N ASP A 63 20.37 0.76 2.56
CA ASP A 63 20.79 -0.64 2.49
C ASP A 63 20.15 -1.47 3.63
N GLU A 64 19.94 -0.89 4.80
CA GLU A 64 19.23 -1.55 5.91
C GLU A 64 17.78 -1.88 5.54
N VAL A 65 17.11 -1.01 4.77
CA VAL A 65 15.76 -1.26 4.28
C VAL A 65 15.76 -2.40 3.27
N TYR A 66 16.74 -2.41 2.36
CA TYR A 66 16.87 -3.49 1.37
C TYR A 66 17.15 -4.83 2.04
N GLU A 67 18.02 -4.89 3.02
CA GLU A 67 18.30 -6.11 3.78
C GLU A 67 17.08 -6.59 4.55
N ARG A 68 16.40 -5.68 5.27
CA ARG A 68 15.24 -5.99 6.10
C ARG A 68 14.06 -6.58 5.32
N TYR A 69 13.84 -6.13 4.09
CA TYR A 69 12.73 -6.54 3.22
C TYR A 69 13.21 -7.29 1.96
N SER A 70 14.39 -7.92 2.00
CA SER A 70 14.98 -8.59 0.82
C SER A 70 14.33 -9.91 0.46
N PHE A 71 13.57 -10.50 1.35
CA PHE A 71 12.96 -11.84 1.18
C PHE A 71 11.47 -11.81 1.49
N TRP A 72 10.74 -12.74 0.88
CA TRP A 72 9.34 -12.93 1.17
C TRP A 72 9.14 -13.63 2.52
N HIS A 73 8.17 -13.15 3.29
CA HIS A 73 7.71 -13.84 4.48
C HIS A 73 7.12 -15.21 4.09
N GLU A 74 7.29 -16.24 4.91
CA GLU A 74 6.82 -17.61 4.61
C GLU A 74 5.31 -17.69 4.35
N LYS A 75 4.52 -16.85 5.01
CA LYS A 75 3.07 -16.75 4.82
C LYS A 75 2.64 -15.83 3.68
N ALA A 76 3.58 -15.23 2.96
CA ALA A 76 3.21 -14.34 1.85
C ALA A 76 2.53 -15.13 0.73
N PRO A 77 1.35 -14.67 0.25
CA PRO A 77 0.55 -15.42 -0.72
C PRO A 77 1.25 -15.57 -2.07
N ALA A 78 1.06 -16.72 -2.70
CA ALA A 78 1.85 -17.12 -3.88
C ALA A 78 1.57 -16.26 -5.11
N TYR A 79 0.30 -15.99 -5.41
CA TYR A 79 -0.08 -15.17 -6.56
C TYR A 79 0.33 -13.71 -6.34
N THR A 80 0.15 -13.18 -5.14
CA THR A 80 0.59 -11.83 -4.78
C THR A 80 2.10 -11.68 -4.96
N LYS A 81 2.91 -12.67 -4.52
CA LYS A 81 4.37 -12.68 -4.76
C LYS A 81 4.70 -12.63 -6.25
N ALA A 82 4.14 -13.55 -7.03
CA ALA A 82 4.39 -13.63 -8.47
C ALA A 82 4.00 -12.32 -9.18
N THR A 83 2.87 -11.73 -8.82
CA THR A 83 2.39 -10.48 -9.42
C THR A 83 3.31 -9.30 -9.09
N VAL A 84 3.84 -9.23 -7.87
CA VAL A 84 4.80 -8.18 -7.47
C VAL A 84 6.15 -8.38 -8.17
N ASP A 85 6.60 -9.61 -8.36
CA ASP A 85 7.84 -9.89 -9.11
C ASP A 85 7.69 -9.44 -10.57
N VAL A 86 6.55 -9.71 -11.21
CA VAL A 86 6.24 -9.21 -12.57
C VAL A 86 6.21 -7.67 -12.59
N LEU A 87 5.64 -7.02 -11.58
CA LEU A 87 5.66 -5.56 -11.47
C LEU A 87 7.10 -5.03 -11.37
N SER A 88 7.93 -5.64 -10.51
CA SER A 88 9.35 -5.26 -10.35
C SER A 88 10.10 -5.30 -11.67
N ASP A 89 9.91 -6.35 -12.46
CA ASP A 89 10.51 -6.51 -13.77
C ASP A 89 10.00 -5.47 -14.77
N ALA A 90 8.68 -5.26 -14.82
CA ALA A 90 8.05 -4.32 -15.75
C ALA A 90 8.49 -2.86 -15.51
N VAL A 91 8.65 -2.46 -14.25
CA VAL A 91 9.09 -1.10 -13.91
C VAL A 91 10.61 -0.95 -13.80
N ASN A 92 11.35 -2.06 -13.92
CA ASN A 92 12.80 -2.13 -13.76
C ASN A 92 13.30 -1.47 -12.47
N LEU A 93 12.62 -1.74 -11.37
CA LEU A 93 12.95 -1.23 -10.05
C LEU A 93 13.08 -2.38 -9.05
N ARG A 94 14.05 -2.25 -8.16
CA ARG A 94 14.13 -3.12 -6.98
C ARG A 94 13.09 -2.68 -5.96
N LEU A 95 11.98 -3.39 -5.94
CA LEU A 95 10.93 -3.18 -4.95
C LEU A 95 11.37 -3.79 -3.61
N THR A 96 11.05 -3.12 -2.50
CA THR A 96 11.46 -3.52 -1.16
C THR A 96 10.27 -3.93 -0.32
N ARG A 97 9.59 -2.97 0.27
CA ARG A 97 8.50 -3.21 1.19
C ARG A 97 7.21 -3.47 0.43
N VAL A 98 6.61 -4.61 0.71
CA VAL A 98 5.31 -5.03 0.15
C VAL A 98 4.36 -5.28 1.31
N ARG A 99 3.22 -4.60 1.34
CA ARG A 99 2.28 -4.72 2.46
C ARG A 99 0.84 -4.48 2.08
N TYR A 100 -0.06 -5.14 2.76
CA TYR A 100 -1.44 -4.73 2.80
C TYR A 100 -1.59 -3.56 3.78
N LEU A 101 -2.26 -2.49 3.36
CA LEU A 101 -2.61 -1.34 4.20
C LEU A 101 -4.11 -1.20 4.30
N ARG A 102 -4.59 -1.13 5.54
CA ARG A 102 -5.99 -0.92 5.86
C ARG A 102 -6.21 0.50 6.41
N LEU A 103 -7.18 1.20 5.85
CA LEU A 103 -7.76 2.40 6.44
C LEU A 103 -9.23 2.12 6.75
N GLY A 104 -9.59 2.13 8.03
CA GLY A 104 -10.97 2.03 8.47
C GLY A 104 -11.82 3.22 8.04
N PRO A 105 -13.14 3.16 8.23
CA PRO A 105 -14.03 4.28 8.01
C PRO A 105 -13.61 5.51 8.82
N GLY A 106 -13.59 6.69 8.18
CA GLY A 106 -13.18 7.94 8.81
C GLY A 106 -11.68 8.06 9.14
N MET A 107 -10.86 7.10 8.70
CA MET A 107 -9.41 7.11 8.95
C MET A 107 -8.64 7.63 7.74
N GLY A 108 -7.47 8.20 8.02
CA GLY A 108 -6.55 8.67 6.99
C GLY A 108 -5.11 8.70 7.48
N LEU A 109 -4.20 8.91 6.55
CA LEU A 109 -2.81 9.25 6.84
C LEU A 109 -2.66 10.77 6.73
N PRO A 110 -1.97 11.42 7.67
CA PRO A 110 -1.77 12.86 7.63
C PRO A 110 -0.92 13.28 6.42
N LEU A 111 -0.90 14.57 6.14
CA LEU A 111 -0.07 15.16 5.10
C LEU A 111 1.41 14.84 5.36
N HIS A 112 2.06 14.21 4.39
CA HIS A 112 3.47 13.85 4.42
C HIS A 112 4.01 13.68 2.99
N ALA A 113 5.32 13.49 2.86
CA ALA A 113 5.97 13.07 1.63
C ALA A 113 6.80 11.82 1.90
N ASP A 114 6.85 10.91 0.94
CA ASP A 114 7.66 9.71 1.00
C ASP A 114 8.99 9.89 0.25
N PRO A 115 10.02 9.10 0.56
CA PRO A 115 11.30 9.20 -0.16
C PRO A 115 11.22 8.74 -1.62
N ASN A 116 10.26 7.88 -1.96
CA ASN A 116 10.11 7.29 -3.29
C ASN A 116 8.63 7.21 -3.70
N PRO A 117 8.32 7.17 -5.00
CA PRO A 117 7.00 6.81 -5.50
C PRO A 117 6.56 5.44 -4.97
N ARG A 118 5.26 5.23 -4.87
CA ARG A 118 4.67 3.96 -4.43
C ARG A 118 3.76 3.38 -5.48
N PHE A 119 3.71 2.04 -5.51
CA PHE A 119 2.76 1.31 -6.33
C PHE A 119 1.61 0.82 -5.46
N HIS A 120 0.40 0.97 -5.96
CA HIS A 120 -0.82 0.59 -5.28
C HIS A 120 -1.66 -0.34 -6.14
N TYR A 121 -2.20 -1.38 -5.52
CA TYR A 121 -3.28 -2.16 -6.06
C TYR A 121 -4.47 -2.14 -5.08
N PRO A 122 -5.63 -1.59 -5.46
CA PRO A 122 -6.82 -1.59 -4.61
C PRO A 122 -7.43 -2.99 -4.51
N ILE A 123 -7.51 -3.55 -3.30
CA ILE A 123 -8.17 -4.84 -3.03
C ILE A 123 -9.62 -4.61 -2.62
N LYS A 124 -9.84 -3.67 -1.69
CA LYS A 124 -11.17 -3.20 -1.29
C LYS A 124 -11.13 -1.67 -1.26
N THR A 125 -12.07 -1.02 -1.90
CA THR A 125 -12.12 0.44 -1.95
C THR A 125 -13.55 0.93 -2.24
N SER A 126 -13.77 2.22 -2.07
CA SER A 126 -15.02 2.89 -2.42
C SER A 126 -14.73 4.26 -3.06
N PRO A 127 -15.66 4.84 -3.82
CA PRO A 127 -15.48 6.18 -4.38
C PRO A 127 -15.23 7.29 -3.34
N LYS A 128 -15.50 7.01 -2.07
CA LYS A 128 -15.26 7.92 -0.94
C LYS A 128 -13.87 7.76 -0.32
N ALA A 129 -13.06 6.82 -0.78
CA ALA A 129 -11.67 6.66 -0.39
C ALA A 129 -10.77 7.29 -1.46
N PHE A 130 -9.93 8.25 -1.08
CA PHE A 130 -9.15 9.02 -2.04
C PHE A 130 -7.72 9.26 -1.58
N PHE A 131 -6.87 9.45 -2.57
CA PHE A 131 -5.51 9.98 -2.45
C PHE A 131 -5.56 11.45 -2.87
N ALA A 132 -4.90 12.31 -2.11
CA ALA A 132 -4.78 13.72 -2.45
C ALA A 132 -3.33 14.16 -2.36
N CYS A 133 -2.90 14.99 -3.29
CA CYS A 133 -1.61 15.67 -3.22
C CYS A 133 -1.77 17.19 -3.35
N VAL A 134 -0.82 17.89 -2.77
CA VAL A 134 -0.76 19.34 -2.75
C VAL A 134 0.61 19.79 -3.26
N ASP A 135 0.70 21.04 -3.71
CA ASP A 135 1.97 21.57 -4.20
C ASP A 135 2.92 21.97 -3.07
N SER A 136 2.38 22.22 -1.87
CA SER A 136 3.14 22.63 -0.70
C SER A 136 2.50 22.10 0.58
N THR A 137 3.30 21.89 1.61
CA THR A 137 2.82 21.57 2.97
C THR A 137 2.26 22.80 3.70
N GLU A 138 2.52 23.99 3.19
CA GLU A 138 2.11 25.25 3.83
C GLU A 138 0.72 25.74 3.37
N THR A 139 0.31 25.34 2.18
CA THR A 139 -1.00 25.69 1.62
C THR A 139 -1.65 24.48 0.98
N ILE A 140 -2.98 24.41 1.09
CA ILE A 140 -3.79 23.39 0.39
C ILE A 140 -4.32 23.89 -0.96
N GLU A 141 -3.78 25.02 -1.45
CA GLU A 141 -4.08 25.53 -2.78
C GLU A 141 -3.65 24.50 -3.85
N ASN A 142 -4.42 24.36 -4.88
CA ASN A 142 -4.19 23.42 -5.98
C ASN A 142 -4.19 21.93 -5.56
N MET A 143 -4.95 21.58 -4.52
CA MET A 143 -5.12 20.19 -4.14
C MET A 143 -5.72 19.38 -5.30
N GLN A 144 -5.03 18.30 -5.67
CA GLN A 144 -5.52 17.28 -6.59
C GLN A 144 -5.85 16.03 -5.83
N TYR A 145 -7.03 15.50 -6.03
CA TYR A 145 -7.46 14.26 -5.41
C TYR A 145 -7.99 13.27 -6.44
N ALA A 146 -7.81 12.01 -6.17
CA ALA A 146 -8.33 10.94 -7.00
C ALA A 146 -8.70 9.72 -6.17
N HIS A 147 -9.78 9.08 -6.57
CA HIS A 147 -10.09 7.73 -6.19
C HIS A 147 -9.29 6.77 -7.07
N LEU A 148 -8.81 5.66 -6.48
CA LEU A 148 -8.19 4.55 -7.20
C LEU A 148 -9.20 3.40 -7.27
N PRO A 149 -9.96 3.26 -8.37
CA PRO A 149 -10.92 2.19 -8.50
C PRO A 149 -10.23 0.83 -8.67
N ILE A 150 -10.91 -0.25 -8.29
CA ILE A 150 -10.47 -1.60 -8.62
C ILE A 150 -10.47 -1.75 -10.14
N ASN A 151 -9.34 -2.12 -10.69
CA ASN A 151 -9.16 -2.49 -12.08
C ASN A 151 -8.16 -3.66 -12.19
N LYS A 152 -7.63 -3.89 -13.37
CA LYS A 152 -6.68 -4.99 -13.60
C LYS A 152 -5.21 -4.56 -13.52
N HIS A 153 -4.92 -3.35 -13.08
CA HIS A 153 -3.58 -2.77 -13.16
C HIS A 153 -3.15 -2.14 -11.84
N PHE A 154 -1.84 -2.02 -11.65
CA PHE A 154 -1.27 -1.22 -10.60
C PHE A 154 -1.33 0.27 -10.93
N TYR A 155 -1.43 1.08 -9.88
CA TYR A 155 -1.26 2.52 -9.94
C TYR A 155 0.09 2.88 -9.36
N LYS A 156 0.88 3.67 -10.07
CA LYS A 156 2.05 4.34 -9.53
C LYS A 156 1.65 5.74 -9.08
N LEU A 157 1.89 6.03 -7.82
CA LEU A 157 1.63 7.34 -7.23
C LEU A 157 2.94 8.06 -6.99
N ASP A 158 3.03 9.31 -7.42
CA ASP A 158 4.12 10.20 -7.04
C ASP A 158 3.93 10.67 -5.60
N THR A 159 4.33 9.82 -4.67
CA THR A 159 4.27 10.08 -3.24
C THR A 159 5.46 10.88 -2.71
N THR A 160 6.39 11.28 -3.58
CA THR A 160 7.47 12.22 -3.22
C THR A 160 6.97 13.64 -3.03
N ARG A 161 5.80 13.97 -3.59
CA ARG A 161 5.09 15.21 -3.33
C ARG A 161 4.29 15.11 -2.03
N PRO A 162 4.06 16.25 -1.34
CA PRO A 162 3.19 16.26 -0.16
C PRO A 162 1.81 15.70 -0.50
N HIS A 163 1.40 14.69 0.25
CA HIS A 163 0.15 13.98 -0.01
C HIS A 163 -0.48 13.46 1.30
N PHE A 164 -1.76 13.13 1.20
CA PHE A 164 -2.48 12.42 2.24
C PHE A 164 -3.47 11.44 1.62
N VAL A 165 -3.96 10.50 2.42
CA VAL A 165 -5.03 9.58 2.04
C VAL A 165 -6.12 9.63 3.10
N TYR A 166 -7.37 9.49 2.66
CA TYR A 166 -8.50 9.49 3.56
C TYR A 166 -9.59 8.54 3.06
N ASN A 167 -10.21 7.83 3.98
CA ASN A 167 -11.35 6.98 3.72
C ASN A 167 -12.62 7.59 4.36
N ALA A 168 -13.38 8.33 3.59
CA ALA A 168 -14.68 8.87 4.00
C ALA A 168 -15.84 7.87 3.76
N GLY A 169 -15.53 6.64 3.40
CA GLY A 169 -16.52 5.57 3.21
C GLY A 169 -16.91 4.89 4.52
N TRP A 170 -17.85 3.98 4.42
CA TRP A 170 -18.34 3.19 5.55
C TRP A 170 -17.62 1.85 5.70
N GLU A 171 -16.96 1.39 4.64
CA GLU A 171 -16.20 0.15 4.59
C GLU A 171 -14.70 0.42 4.65
N PRO A 172 -13.90 -0.53 5.17
CA PRO A 172 -12.46 -0.40 5.14
C PRO A 172 -11.91 -0.30 3.72
N ARG A 173 -10.91 0.55 3.53
CA ARG A 173 -10.09 0.60 2.31
C ARG A 173 -8.87 -0.28 2.52
N ILE A 174 -8.67 -1.25 1.64
CA ILE A 174 -7.53 -2.18 1.64
C ILE A 174 -6.78 -2.02 0.33
N HIS A 175 -5.50 -1.67 0.41
CA HIS A 175 -4.61 -1.65 -0.74
C HIS A 175 -3.38 -2.52 -0.50
N LEU A 176 -2.93 -3.22 -1.54
CA LEU A 176 -1.55 -3.71 -1.63
C LEU A 176 -0.68 -2.50 -1.99
N VAL A 177 0.30 -2.19 -1.16
CA VAL A 177 1.19 -1.02 -1.30
C VAL A 177 2.63 -1.51 -1.36
N ILE A 178 3.36 -1.02 -2.36
CA ILE A 178 4.71 -1.45 -2.67
C ILE A 178 5.61 -0.21 -2.79
N SER A 179 6.77 -0.27 -2.17
CA SER A 179 7.79 0.79 -2.22
C SER A 179 9.17 0.24 -2.53
#